data_dff380c978339153a56e027143f3cdd0
#
_entry.id   dff380c978339153a56e027143f3cdd0
#
_cell.length_a   1.000
_cell.length_b   1.000
_cell.length_c   1.000
_cell.angle_alpha   90.00
_cell.angle_beta   90.00
_cell.angle_gamma   90.00
#
_symmetry.space_group_name_H-M   'P 1'
#
loop_
_entity.id
_entity.type
_entity.pdbx_description
1 polymer ?
#
loop_
_entity_poly.entity_id
_entity_poly.type
_entity_poly.pdbx_seq_one_letter_code
_entity_poly.pdbx_strand_id
1 'polypeptide(L)'
;MKLLNFIFFGLLVLGLASCKDDPAATEGTVTIHFKAVYDDVPLQMFNNRPFENGQTLEFTHLSMIISDLELLKQGSPELLDEVEIVNLTFDNTTAAEAGYTLTISGVPTGTYDGMRFGVGVPADVNAKKPADFPSG
;
A
#
# COMPACT_ATOMS: atom_id res chain seq x y z
N MET A 1 34.20 -74.17 25.55
CA MET A 1 34.38 -72.71 25.70
C MET A 1 33.68 -72.02 24.53
N LYS A 2 32.53 -71.50 24.78
CA LYS A 2 31.66 -70.87 23.73
C LYS A 2 31.67 -69.37 23.89
N LEU A 3 32.17 -68.65 22.89
CA LEU A 3 32.12 -67.18 22.80
C LEU A 3 30.68 -66.78 22.51
N LEU A 4 30.12 -65.97 23.39
CA LEU A 4 28.79 -65.33 23.21
C LEU A 4 28.99 -63.99 22.54
N ASN A 5 28.64 -63.89 21.24
CA ASN A 5 28.65 -62.69 20.50
C ASN A 5 27.37 -61.87 20.86
N PHE A 6 27.52 -60.75 21.59
CA PHE A 6 26.46 -59.76 21.78
C PHE A 6 26.46 -58.82 20.59
N ILE A 7 25.48 -58.98 19.72
CA ILE A 7 25.16 -57.99 18.67
C ILE A 7 24.30 -56.89 19.30
N PHE A 8 24.91 -55.72 19.49
CA PHE A 8 24.21 -54.53 19.94
C PHE A 8 23.53 -53.87 18.72
N PHE A 9 22.21 -54.13 18.56
CA PHE A 9 21.41 -53.53 17.49
C PHE A 9 20.99 -52.14 17.95
N GLY A 10 21.79 -51.12 17.56
CA GLY A 10 21.47 -49.71 17.80
C GLY A 10 20.31 -49.28 16.93
N LEU A 11 19.13 -49.11 17.54
CA LEU A 11 17.94 -48.54 16.89
C LEU A 11 18.14 -47.04 16.69
N LEU A 12 18.55 -46.65 15.49
CA LEU A 12 18.67 -45.25 15.05
C LEU A 12 17.23 -44.72 14.80
N VAL A 13 16.65 -44.06 15.77
CA VAL A 13 15.39 -43.33 15.60
C VAL A 13 15.69 -42.04 14.84
N LEU A 14 15.49 -42.05 13.53
CA LEU A 14 15.43 -40.85 12.72
C LEU A 14 14.14 -40.07 13.08
N GLY A 15 14.30 -39.07 13.94
CA GLY A 15 13.29 -38.08 14.17
C GLY A 15 13.03 -37.33 12.87
N LEU A 16 11.95 -37.63 12.16
CA LEU A 16 11.39 -36.81 11.12
C LEU A 16 10.88 -35.52 11.79
N ALA A 17 11.72 -34.49 11.82
CA ALA A 17 11.26 -33.16 12.07
C ALA A 17 10.32 -32.81 10.91
N SER A 18 9.02 -33.03 11.11
CA SER A 18 7.98 -32.50 10.25
C SER A 18 8.04 -30.98 10.40
N CYS A 19 8.71 -30.32 9.46
CA CYS A 19 8.41 -28.90 9.22
C CYS A 19 6.93 -28.86 8.88
N LYS A 20 6.12 -28.36 9.82
CA LYS A 20 4.80 -27.88 9.44
C LYS A 20 5.07 -26.67 8.55
N ASP A 21 4.89 -26.82 7.26
CA ASP A 21 4.72 -25.70 6.36
C ASP A 21 3.47 -24.97 6.86
N ASP A 22 3.67 -23.80 7.48
CA ASP A 22 2.55 -22.92 7.74
C ASP A 22 1.88 -22.65 6.39
N PRO A 23 0.54 -22.74 6.31
CA PRO A 23 -0.14 -22.46 5.05
C PRO A 23 0.28 -21.06 4.59
N ALA A 24 0.74 -20.97 3.34
CA ALA A 24 1.14 -19.70 2.76
C ALA A 24 0.02 -18.69 2.98
N ALA A 25 0.36 -17.48 3.44
CA ALA A 25 -0.61 -16.43 3.64
C ALA A 25 -1.39 -16.23 2.33
N THR A 26 -2.71 -16.25 2.42
CA THR A 26 -3.60 -16.05 1.26
C THR A 26 -3.84 -14.56 0.98
N GLU A 27 -3.51 -13.71 1.95
CA GLU A 27 -3.70 -12.26 1.91
C GLU A 27 -2.45 -11.53 2.38
N GLY A 28 -2.27 -10.33 1.85
CA GLY A 28 -1.18 -9.44 2.18
C GLY A 28 -1.68 -8.02 2.43
N THR A 29 -0.72 -7.10 2.50
CA THR A 29 -0.98 -5.68 2.66
C THR A 29 -0.27 -4.91 1.56
N VAL A 30 -0.97 -3.98 0.93
CA VAL A 30 -0.40 -3.01 -0.02
C VAL A 30 -0.29 -1.67 0.68
N THR A 31 0.88 -1.05 0.57
CA THR A 31 1.13 0.29 1.10
C THR A 31 1.54 1.21 -0.04
N ILE A 32 0.84 2.32 -0.19
CA ILE A 32 1.08 3.31 -1.24
C ILE A 32 1.44 4.63 -0.56
N HIS A 33 2.55 5.24 -0.99
CA HIS A 33 3.01 6.53 -0.49
C HIS A 33 2.81 7.61 -1.54
N PHE A 34 2.06 8.64 -1.19
CA PHE A 34 1.86 9.82 -2.02
C PHE A 34 2.69 10.98 -1.48
N LYS A 35 3.43 11.63 -2.34
CA LYS A 35 4.25 12.80 -1.99
C LYS A 35 4.02 13.90 -3.00
N ALA A 36 3.95 15.14 -2.51
CA ALA A 36 3.99 16.31 -3.36
C ALA A 36 5.41 16.88 -3.40
N VAL A 37 5.88 17.22 -4.58
CA VAL A 37 7.16 17.89 -4.78
C VAL A 37 6.98 19.12 -5.65
N TYR A 38 7.79 20.13 -5.41
CA TYR A 38 7.93 21.32 -6.23
C TYR A 38 9.40 21.54 -6.50
N ASP A 39 9.80 21.53 -7.76
CA ASP A 39 11.20 21.64 -8.18
C ASP A 39 12.11 20.63 -7.46
N ASP A 40 11.69 19.35 -7.48
CA ASP A 40 12.33 18.18 -6.84
C ASP A 40 12.51 18.27 -5.31
N VAL A 41 11.86 19.24 -4.66
CA VAL A 41 11.88 19.40 -3.20
C VAL A 41 10.50 19.06 -2.63
N PRO A 42 10.41 18.36 -1.48
CA PRO A 42 9.14 18.10 -0.82
C PRO A 42 8.33 19.39 -0.62
N LEU A 43 7.05 19.36 -1.00
CA LEU A 43 6.20 20.53 -0.96
C LEU A 43 5.67 20.75 0.46
N GLN A 44 6.26 21.68 1.15
CA GLN A 44 5.76 22.21 2.41
C GLN A 44 4.81 23.38 2.16
N MET A 45 3.64 23.40 2.81
CA MET A 45 2.67 24.48 2.72
C MET A 45 3.16 25.75 3.42
N PHE A 46 2.54 26.87 3.11
CA PHE A 46 2.82 28.19 3.68
C PHE A 46 4.27 28.67 3.49
N ASN A 47 4.97 28.12 2.50
CA ASN A 47 6.31 28.55 2.10
C ASN A 47 6.27 29.17 0.71
N ASN A 48 6.89 30.34 0.60
CA ASN A 48 7.07 31.00 -0.68
C ASN A 48 8.02 30.18 -1.58
N ARG A 49 7.57 29.86 -2.78
CA ARG A 49 8.34 29.17 -3.80
C ARG A 49 8.57 30.10 -5.00
N PRO A 50 9.77 30.07 -5.58
CA PRO A 50 10.03 30.83 -6.81
C PRO A 50 9.06 30.38 -7.92
N PHE A 51 8.56 31.34 -8.68
CA PHE A 51 7.75 31.11 -9.86
C PHE A 51 8.25 31.98 -11.01
N GLU A 52 7.67 31.77 -12.20
CA GLU A 52 8.07 32.50 -13.40
C GLU A 52 8.02 34.02 -13.22
N ASN A 53 8.88 34.74 -13.95
CA ASN A 53 8.94 36.22 -13.99
C ASN A 53 9.22 36.89 -12.62
N GLY A 54 9.91 36.20 -11.70
CA GLY A 54 10.24 36.73 -10.38
C GLY A 54 9.05 36.77 -9.41
N GLN A 55 7.97 36.09 -9.74
CA GLN A 55 6.82 35.92 -8.86
C GLN A 55 7.11 34.83 -7.82
N THR A 56 6.27 34.75 -6.81
CA THR A 56 6.29 33.69 -5.80
C THR A 56 4.94 33.01 -5.73
N LEU A 57 4.93 31.70 -5.51
CA LEU A 57 3.76 30.91 -5.17
C LEU A 57 3.82 30.52 -3.72
N GLU A 58 2.67 30.54 -3.07
CA GLU A 58 2.46 29.93 -1.77
C GLU A 58 1.30 28.93 -1.88
N PHE A 59 1.60 27.69 -1.53
CA PHE A 59 0.57 26.64 -1.44
C PHE A 59 0.04 26.60 -0.02
N THR A 60 -1.27 26.72 0.14
CA THR A 60 -1.93 26.71 1.45
C THR A 60 -2.69 25.42 1.70
N HIS A 61 -3.03 24.70 0.63
CA HIS A 61 -3.74 23.44 0.70
C HIS A 61 -3.46 22.61 -0.56
N LEU A 62 -3.27 21.31 -0.37
CA LEU A 62 -3.17 20.34 -1.46
C LEU A 62 -3.84 19.04 -1.06
N SER A 63 -4.89 18.68 -1.77
CA SER A 63 -5.51 17.37 -1.69
C SER A 63 -5.94 16.91 -3.07
N MET A 64 -6.04 15.60 -3.24
CA MET A 64 -6.58 14.99 -4.45
C MET A 64 -7.50 13.85 -4.07
N ILE A 65 -8.48 13.59 -4.90
CA ILE A 65 -9.32 12.42 -4.81
C ILE A 65 -8.76 11.40 -5.80
N ILE A 66 -8.50 10.20 -5.35
CA ILE A 66 -8.24 9.05 -6.21
C ILE A 66 -9.45 8.12 -6.17
N SER A 67 -9.68 7.42 -7.26
CA SER A 67 -10.81 6.50 -7.38
C SER A 67 -10.41 5.25 -8.12
N ASP A 68 -11.22 4.20 -7.95
CA ASP A 68 -11.05 2.92 -8.64
C ASP A 68 -9.60 2.43 -8.56
N LEU A 69 -9.04 2.46 -7.34
CA LEU A 69 -7.69 1.98 -7.10
C LEU A 69 -7.65 0.47 -7.26
N GLU A 70 -6.92 -0.01 -8.23
CA GLU A 70 -6.87 -1.41 -8.62
C GLU A 70 -5.44 -1.91 -8.78
N LEU A 71 -5.22 -3.18 -8.42
CA LEU A 71 -4.06 -3.93 -8.86
C LEU A 71 -4.39 -4.73 -10.12
N LEU A 72 -3.45 -4.81 -11.03
CA LEU A 72 -3.60 -5.57 -12.28
C LEU A 72 -2.88 -6.90 -12.19
N LYS A 73 -3.63 -7.98 -12.44
CA LYS A 73 -3.11 -9.34 -12.47
C LYS A 73 -3.46 -9.96 -13.82
N GLN A 74 -2.45 -10.13 -14.69
CA GLN A 74 -2.64 -10.62 -16.06
C GLN A 74 -3.72 -9.84 -16.83
N GLY A 75 -3.74 -8.52 -16.62
CA GLY A 75 -4.71 -7.62 -17.24
C GLY A 75 -6.10 -7.57 -16.60
N SER A 76 -6.39 -8.43 -15.61
CA SER A 76 -7.63 -8.37 -14.84
C SER A 76 -7.46 -7.48 -13.62
N PRO A 77 -8.40 -6.54 -13.38
CA PRO A 77 -8.32 -5.66 -12.22
C PRO A 77 -8.79 -6.36 -10.93
N GLU A 78 -8.11 -6.06 -9.85
CA GLU A 78 -8.49 -6.36 -8.46
C GLU A 78 -8.72 -5.03 -7.77
N LEU A 79 -9.97 -4.69 -7.47
CA LEU A 79 -10.33 -3.42 -6.83
C LEU A 79 -9.84 -3.42 -5.38
N LEU A 80 -9.07 -2.41 -5.01
CA LEU A 80 -8.58 -2.20 -3.65
C LEU A 80 -9.39 -1.16 -2.88
N ASP A 81 -9.75 -0.06 -3.55
CA ASP A 81 -10.47 1.05 -2.96
C ASP A 81 -11.30 1.78 -4.03
N GLU A 82 -12.53 2.17 -3.69
CA GLU A 82 -13.41 2.88 -4.61
C GLU A 82 -13.10 4.38 -4.67
N VAL A 83 -12.91 5.03 -3.50
CA VAL A 83 -12.62 6.48 -3.41
C VAL A 83 -11.81 6.79 -2.16
N GLU A 84 -10.64 7.40 -2.34
CA GLU A 84 -9.76 7.84 -1.26
C GLU A 84 -9.43 9.32 -1.40
N ILE A 85 -9.38 10.06 -0.28
CA ILE A 85 -8.94 11.45 -0.23
C ILE A 85 -7.49 11.51 0.24
N VAL A 86 -6.59 11.76 -0.68
CA VAL A 86 -5.16 11.93 -0.40
C VAL A 86 -4.90 13.38 0.00
N ASN A 87 -4.71 13.61 1.31
CA ASN A 87 -4.38 14.93 1.83
C ASN A 87 -2.86 15.11 1.94
N LEU A 88 -2.31 16.06 1.19
CA LEU A 88 -0.90 16.39 1.14
C LEU A 88 -0.61 17.79 1.72
N THR A 89 -1.50 18.29 2.58
CA THR A 89 -1.36 19.59 3.24
C THR A 89 -0.44 19.45 4.46
N PHE A 90 0.85 19.56 4.25
CA PHE A 90 1.87 19.47 5.31
C PHE A 90 2.53 20.82 5.55
N ASP A 91 2.58 21.26 6.80
CA ASP A 91 3.15 22.55 7.23
C ASP A 91 4.62 22.48 7.65
N ASN A 92 5.21 21.29 7.65
CA ASN A 92 6.62 21.09 7.99
C ASN A 92 7.29 20.08 7.04
N THR A 93 8.61 20.23 6.92
CA THR A 93 9.42 19.44 5.98
C THR A 93 9.37 17.94 6.27
N THR A 94 9.44 17.54 7.54
CA THR A 94 9.45 16.11 7.92
C THR A 94 8.16 15.42 7.49
N ALA A 95 7.01 16.05 7.71
CA ALA A 95 5.72 15.52 7.27
C ALA A 95 5.60 15.51 5.73
N ALA A 96 6.08 16.56 5.05
CA ALA A 96 6.11 16.62 3.59
C ALA A 96 7.01 15.54 2.97
N GLU A 97 8.15 15.24 3.60
CA GLU A 97 9.04 14.14 3.21
C GLU A 97 8.41 12.76 3.43
N ALA A 98 7.71 12.57 4.54
CA ALA A 98 6.99 11.34 4.83
C ALA A 98 5.84 11.12 3.83
N GLY A 99 5.08 12.18 3.53
CA GLY A 99 3.92 12.12 2.63
C GLY A 99 2.69 11.49 3.27
N TYR A 100 1.68 11.24 2.44
CA TYR A 100 0.48 10.51 2.82
C TYR A 100 0.66 9.02 2.55
N THR A 101 0.27 8.18 3.50
CA THR A 101 0.39 6.72 3.38
C THR A 101 -0.99 6.08 3.40
N LEU A 102 -1.34 5.41 2.32
CA LEU A 102 -2.52 4.56 2.22
C LEU A 102 -2.10 3.10 2.44
N THR A 103 -2.74 2.43 3.38
CA THR A 103 -2.47 1.02 3.70
C THR A 103 -3.75 0.21 3.55
N ILE A 104 -3.74 -0.78 2.67
CA ILE A 104 -4.87 -1.65 2.37
C ILE A 104 -4.48 -3.08 2.70
N SER A 105 -5.23 -3.69 3.61
CA SER A 105 -5.04 -5.08 4.05
C SER A 105 -6.05 -6.01 3.36
N GLY A 106 -5.81 -7.32 3.44
CA GLY A 106 -6.71 -8.32 2.86
C GLY A 106 -6.54 -8.46 1.33
N VAL A 107 -5.43 -7.97 0.80
CA VAL A 107 -5.14 -8.08 -0.64
C VAL A 107 -4.69 -9.51 -0.95
N PRO A 108 -5.32 -10.21 -1.91
CA PRO A 108 -4.91 -11.55 -2.28
C PRO A 108 -3.43 -11.64 -2.64
N THR A 109 -2.71 -12.63 -2.12
CA THR A 109 -1.30 -12.81 -2.48
C THR A 109 -1.16 -13.23 -3.94
N GLY A 110 -0.11 -12.72 -4.60
CA GLY A 110 0.13 -13.05 -6.00
C GLY A 110 1.16 -12.13 -6.65
N THR A 111 1.33 -12.34 -7.95
CA THR A 111 2.13 -11.45 -8.79
C THR A 111 1.18 -10.49 -9.50
N TYR A 112 1.45 -9.20 -9.35
CA TYR A 112 0.70 -8.13 -9.99
C TYR A 112 1.61 -7.43 -11.02
N ASP A 113 1.03 -7.08 -12.17
CA ASP A 113 1.76 -6.50 -13.30
C ASP A 113 1.78 -4.96 -13.23
N GLY A 114 0.88 -4.38 -12.42
CA GLY A 114 0.77 -2.93 -12.30
C GLY A 114 -0.35 -2.51 -11.36
N MET A 115 -0.53 -1.21 -11.30
CA MET A 115 -1.57 -0.53 -10.54
C MET A 115 -2.27 0.49 -11.43
N ARG A 116 -3.57 0.65 -11.27
CA ARG A 116 -4.38 1.66 -11.97
C ARG A 116 -5.25 2.40 -10.97
N PHE A 117 -5.45 3.67 -11.19
CA PHE A 117 -6.40 4.48 -10.45
C PHE A 117 -6.90 5.65 -11.29
N GLY A 118 -8.08 6.15 -10.97
CA GLY A 118 -8.62 7.41 -11.49
C GLY A 118 -8.21 8.59 -10.62
N VAL A 119 -8.24 9.79 -11.18
CA VAL A 119 -8.10 11.05 -10.44
C VAL A 119 -9.42 11.80 -10.52
N GLY A 120 -10.01 12.06 -9.38
CA GLY A 120 -11.33 12.69 -9.24
C GLY A 120 -12.38 11.72 -8.71
N VAL A 121 -13.64 12.21 -8.62
CA VAL A 121 -14.77 11.41 -8.16
C VAL A 121 -15.36 10.63 -9.33
N PRO A 122 -15.61 9.31 -9.20
CA PRO A 122 -16.26 8.52 -10.24
C PRO A 122 -17.63 9.08 -10.62
N ALA A 123 -18.04 8.90 -11.87
CA ALA A 123 -19.26 9.52 -12.39
C ALA A 123 -20.53 9.06 -11.65
N ASP A 124 -20.61 7.80 -11.25
CA ASP A 124 -21.72 7.23 -10.49
C ASP A 124 -21.77 7.75 -9.06
N VAL A 125 -20.60 7.94 -8.41
CA VAL A 125 -20.52 8.57 -7.08
C VAL A 125 -20.89 10.05 -7.18
N ASN A 126 -20.41 10.76 -8.18
CA ASN A 126 -20.71 12.18 -8.40
C ASN A 126 -22.19 12.45 -8.77
N ALA A 127 -22.89 11.43 -9.26
CA ALA A 127 -24.31 11.51 -9.55
C ALA A 127 -25.21 11.33 -8.31
N LYS A 128 -24.67 10.87 -7.18
CA LYS A 128 -25.40 10.68 -5.93
C LYS A 128 -25.79 12.02 -5.32
N LYS A 129 -26.93 12.03 -4.63
CA LYS A 129 -27.39 13.20 -3.86
C LYS A 129 -26.82 13.16 -2.45
N PRO A 130 -26.72 14.28 -1.74
CA PRO A 130 -26.25 14.30 -0.34
C PRO A 130 -26.98 13.32 0.59
N ALA A 131 -28.26 13.04 0.32
CA ALA A 131 -29.05 12.09 1.10
C ALA A 131 -28.66 10.60 0.87
N ASP A 132 -27.92 10.30 -0.17
CA ASP A 132 -27.47 8.94 -0.51
C ASP A 132 -26.17 8.58 0.24
N PHE A 133 -25.54 9.54 0.92
CA PHE A 133 -24.35 9.31 1.73
C PHE A 133 -24.74 9.09 3.19
N PRO A 134 -24.11 8.13 3.88
CA PRO A 134 -24.35 7.95 5.31
C PRO A 134 -24.00 9.24 6.05
N SER A 135 -24.90 9.66 6.95
CA SER A 135 -24.59 10.74 7.89
C SER A 135 -23.44 10.29 8.80
N GLY A 136 -22.32 11.00 8.75
CA GLY A 136 -21.20 10.77 9.66
C GLY A 136 -21.51 11.12 11.11
#